data_c1ee3ab4330e5d2655143ace4f9600a8
#
_entry.id   c1ee3ab4330e5d2655143ace4f9600a8
#
_cell.length_a   1.000
_cell.length_b   1.000
_cell.length_c   1.000
_cell.angle_alpha   90.00
_cell.angle_beta   90.00
_cell.angle_gamma   90.00
#
_symmetry.space_group_name_H-M   'P 1'
#
loop_
_entity.id
_entity.type
_entity.pdbx_description
1 polymer ?
#
loop_
_entity_poly.entity_id
_entity_poly.type
_entity_poly.pdbx_seq_one_letter_code
_entity_poly.pdbx_strand_id
1 'polypeptide(L)'
;MKQLLAFALILMGSTYVQAHHSTAANFTQEIIEISGVIEQVKFQNPHTSLLIRVDAAEGSAPFWLVESDAKSTFERKGINTDSLAIGSKVTVSGRKGLRPNTMFLRELLMENGKHFSSSGTD
;
A
#
# COMPACT_ATOMS: atom_id res chain seq x y z
N MET A 1 31.65 -15.81 -57.59
CA MET A 1 31.86 -15.24 -56.25
C MET A 1 30.55 -15.27 -55.51
N LYS A 2 30.46 -16.13 -54.51
CA LYS A 2 29.24 -16.28 -53.73
C LYS A 2 29.34 -15.37 -52.49
N GLN A 3 28.56 -14.30 -52.46
CA GLN A 3 28.43 -13.44 -51.29
C GLN A 3 27.50 -14.13 -50.31
N LEU A 4 28.02 -14.57 -49.17
CA LEU A 4 27.27 -15.04 -48.03
C LEU A 4 26.80 -13.82 -47.26
N LEU A 5 25.53 -13.45 -47.44
CA LEU A 5 24.85 -12.53 -46.53
C LEU A 5 24.57 -13.27 -45.22
N ALA A 6 25.39 -13.00 -44.23
CA ALA A 6 25.10 -13.40 -42.85
C ALA A 6 24.00 -12.48 -42.29
N PHE A 7 22.78 -12.99 -42.25
CA PHE A 7 21.65 -12.33 -41.61
C PHE A 7 21.81 -12.53 -40.09
N ALA A 8 22.42 -11.54 -39.45
CA ALA A 8 22.49 -11.52 -37.98
C ALA A 8 21.10 -11.20 -37.44
N LEU A 9 20.37 -12.26 -37.04
CA LEU A 9 19.12 -12.14 -36.34
C LEU A 9 19.41 -11.66 -34.92
N ILE A 10 19.38 -10.34 -34.71
CA ILE A 10 19.43 -9.77 -33.36
C ILE A 10 18.10 -10.11 -32.71
N LEU A 11 18.08 -11.17 -31.91
CA LEU A 11 17.01 -11.40 -30.94
C LEU A 11 17.08 -10.29 -29.90
N MET A 12 16.32 -9.22 -30.12
CA MET A 12 15.98 -8.29 -29.06
C MET A 12 15.09 -9.02 -28.07
N GLY A 13 15.71 -9.70 -27.13
CA GLY A 13 15.03 -10.18 -25.94
C GLY A 13 14.50 -8.98 -25.17
N SER A 14 13.22 -8.69 -25.34
CA SER A 14 12.52 -7.74 -24.48
C SER A 14 12.53 -8.32 -23.07
N THR A 15 13.53 -7.94 -22.29
CA THR A 15 13.48 -8.14 -20.85
C THR A 15 12.35 -7.27 -20.32
N TYR A 16 11.20 -7.85 -20.08
CA TYR A 16 10.17 -7.22 -19.27
C TYR A 16 10.78 -7.04 -17.90
N VAL A 17 11.36 -5.88 -17.67
CA VAL A 17 11.68 -5.43 -16.31
C VAL A 17 10.33 -5.22 -15.65
N GLN A 18 9.82 -6.26 -15.02
CA GLN A 18 8.74 -6.09 -14.06
C GLN A 18 9.33 -5.22 -12.94
N ALA A 19 9.04 -3.94 -13.01
CA ALA A 19 9.20 -3.07 -11.87
C ALA A 19 8.18 -3.48 -10.82
N HIS A 20 8.43 -4.61 -10.15
CA HIS A 20 7.84 -4.85 -8.86
C HIS A 20 8.39 -3.74 -7.98
N HIS A 21 7.59 -2.71 -7.79
CA HIS A 21 7.82 -1.77 -6.71
C HIS A 21 7.70 -2.57 -5.42
N SER A 22 8.82 -3.16 -5.05
CA SER A 22 8.91 -3.95 -3.85
C SER A 22 8.57 -3.04 -2.68
N THR A 23 7.47 -3.30 -2.00
CA THR A 23 7.14 -2.64 -0.74
C THR A 23 8.29 -2.79 0.27
N ALA A 24 9.13 -3.82 0.10
CA ALA A 24 10.35 -4.02 0.87
C ALA A 24 11.35 -2.85 0.80
N ALA A 25 11.34 -2.06 -0.29
CA ALA A 25 12.26 -0.92 -0.42
C ALA A 25 11.91 0.26 0.51
N ASN A 26 10.65 0.37 0.94
CA ASN A 26 10.16 1.51 1.71
C ASN A 26 9.64 1.14 3.11
N PHE A 27 9.50 -0.15 3.39
CA PHE A 27 8.91 -0.65 4.64
C PHE A 27 9.77 -1.73 5.28
N THR A 28 9.83 -1.70 6.60
CA THR A 28 10.53 -2.71 7.41
C THR A 28 9.71 -3.99 7.56
N GLN A 29 10.25 -4.98 8.25
CA GLN A 29 9.48 -6.18 8.66
C GLN A 29 8.80 -6.00 10.03
N GLU A 30 9.06 -4.88 10.70
CA GLU A 30 8.45 -4.56 12.00
C GLU A 30 6.95 -4.28 11.80
N ILE A 31 6.11 -5.03 12.49
CA ILE A 31 4.67 -4.81 12.51
C ILE A 31 4.34 -3.89 13.67
N ILE A 32 3.64 -2.81 13.35
CA ILE A 32 3.14 -1.84 14.33
C ILE A 32 1.64 -1.71 14.19
N GLU A 33 1.01 -1.19 15.22
CA GLU A 33 -0.42 -0.90 15.26
C GLU A 33 -0.65 0.54 15.72
N ILE A 34 -1.59 1.20 15.06
CA ILE A 34 -2.05 2.53 15.45
C ILE A 34 -3.58 2.59 15.41
N SER A 35 -4.16 3.40 16.27
CA SER A 35 -5.57 3.72 16.25
C SER A 35 -5.78 5.22 16.10
N GLY A 36 -6.80 5.60 15.38
CA GLY A 36 -7.08 7.01 15.13
C GLY A 36 -8.31 7.22 14.25
N VAL A 37 -8.39 8.39 13.67
CA VAL A 37 -9.49 8.83 12.83
C VAL A 37 -9.00 9.06 11.41
N ILE A 38 -9.75 8.57 10.43
CA ILE A 38 -9.48 8.81 9.01
C ILE A 38 -9.73 10.29 8.70
N GLU A 39 -8.68 10.99 8.26
CA GLU A 39 -8.74 12.38 7.83
C GLU A 39 -8.79 12.52 6.31
N GLN A 40 -8.12 11.62 5.58
CA GLN A 40 -8.13 11.57 4.13
C GLN A 40 -8.09 10.15 3.63
N VAL A 41 -8.73 9.93 2.48
CA VAL A 41 -8.65 8.68 1.71
C VAL A 41 -8.32 9.03 0.26
N LYS A 42 -7.25 8.44 -0.25
CA LYS A 42 -6.97 8.39 -1.70
C LYS A 42 -7.23 6.98 -2.18
N PHE A 43 -8.45 6.74 -2.61
CA PHE A 43 -8.93 5.43 -3.04
C PHE A 43 -8.66 5.26 -4.53
N GLN A 44 -7.49 4.72 -4.87
CA GLN A 44 -6.98 4.68 -6.24
C GLN A 44 -6.14 3.42 -6.51
N ASN A 45 -5.84 3.21 -7.79
CA ASN A 45 -4.84 2.26 -8.25
C ASN A 45 -3.54 3.03 -8.59
N PRO A 46 -2.34 2.44 -8.43
CA PRO A 46 -2.06 1.09 -7.93
C PRO A 46 -2.12 0.96 -6.40
N HIS A 47 -2.12 2.05 -5.65
CA HIS A 47 -2.11 2.05 -4.20
C HIS A 47 -3.13 3.01 -3.62
N THR A 48 -3.93 2.49 -2.71
CA THR A 48 -4.78 3.29 -1.83
C THR A 48 -3.92 3.85 -0.70
N SER A 49 -4.22 5.04 -0.23
CA SER A 49 -3.61 5.60 0.97
C SER A 49 -4.63 6.25 1.88
N LEU A 50 -4.36 6.13 3.17
CA LEU A 50 -5.13 6.75 4.24
C LEU A 50 -4.24 7.71 5.00
N LEU A 51 -4.76 8.89 5.32
CA LEU A 51 -4.16 9.76 6.33
C LEU A 51 -4.95 9.59 7.62
N ILE A 52 -4.29 9.08 8.66
CA ILE A 52 -4.92 8.79 9.95
C ILE A 52 -4.35 9.76 10.98
N ARG A 53 -5.24 10.49 11.64
CA ARG A 53 -4.91 11.28 12.81
C ARG A 53 -4.96 10.39 14.04
N VAL A 54 -3.84 10.22 14.70
CA VAL A 54 -3.73 9.47 15.95
C VAL A 54 -3.78 10.40 17.14
N ASP A 55 -4.23 9.90 18.28
CA ASP A 55 -4.10 10.60 19.55
C ASP A 55 -2.62 10.55 19.96
N ALA A 56 -1.91 11.63 19.67
CA ALA A 56 -0.48 11.71 19.89
C ALA A 56 -0.17 12.09 21.34
N ALA A 57 0.81 11.40 21.91
CA ALA A 57 1.49 11.92 23.09
C ALA A 57 2.17 13.26 22.73
N GLU A 58 2.32 14.12 23.72
CA GLU A 58 2.92 15.45 23.57
C GLU A 58 4.25 15.35 22.81
N GLY A 59 4.40 16.10 21.70
CA GLY A 59 5.60 16.09 20.86
C GLY A 59 5.63 15.07 19.71
N SER A 60 4.60 14.24 19.54
CA SER A 60 4.48 13.33 18.40
C SER A 60 3.78 13.99 17.22
N ALA A 61 4.08 13.57 15.98
CA ALA A 61 3.31 13.98 14.82
C ALA A 61 1.93 13.31 14.86
N PRO A 62 0.82 14.07 14.75
CA PRO A 62 -0.51 13.52 14.90
C PRO A 62 -1.01 12.71 13.71
N PHE A 63 -0.28 12.72 12.60
CA PHE A 63 -0.71 12.11 11.34
C PHE A 63 0.20 10.96 10.91
N TRP A 64 -0.44 9.89 10.46
CA TRP A 64 0.20 8.74 9.84
C TRP A 64 -0.28 8.54 8.42
N LEU A 65 0.64 8.36 7.50
CA LEU A 65 0.35 7.94 6.13
C LEU A 65 0.39 6.42 6.06
N VAL A 66 -0.76 5.83 5.78
CA VAL A 66 -0.92 4.39 5.62
C VAL A 66 -1.14 4.07 4.15
N GLU A 67 -0.15 3.44 3.53
CA GLU A 67 -0.25 2.94 2.16
C GLU A 67 -0.81 1.53 2.16
N SER A 68 -1.52 1.16 1.10
CA SER A 68 -2.16 -0.14 1.01
C SER A 68 -2.25 -0.63 -0.44
N ASP A 69 -2.93 -1.75 -0.61
CA ASP A 69 -3.23 -2.35 -1.90
C ASP A 69 -4.04 -1.41 -2.81
N ALA A 70 -4.14 -1.82 -4.07
CA ALA A 70 -4.94 -1.12 -5.06
C ALA A 70 -6.43 -1.02 -4.66
N LYS A 71 -7.09 0.03 -5.13
CA LYS A 71 -8.53 0.21 -5.01
C LYS A 71 -9.31 -1.07 -5.38
N SER A 72 -8.94 -1.70 -6.49
CA SER A 72 -9.58 -2.94 -6.95
C SER A 72 -9.50 -4.10 -5.96
N THR A 73 -8.44 -4.15 -5.14
CA THR A 73 -8.30 -5.16 -4.09
C THR A 73 -9.29 -4.91 -2.95
N PHE A 74 -9.44 -3.67 -2.53
CA PHE A 74 -10.44 -3.30 -1.53
C PHE A 74 -11.87 -3.59 -2.00
N GLU A 75 -12.19 -3.22 -3.23
CA GLU A 75 -13.53 -3.43 -3.82
C GLU A 75 -13.90 -4.92 -3.88
N ARG A 76 -12.95 -5.80 -4.27
CA ARG A 76 -13.17 -7.26 -4.25
C ARG A 76 -13.46 -7.80 -2.86
N LYS A 77 -13.00 -7.14 -1.82
CA LYS A 77 -13.24 -7.49 -0.41
C LYS A 77 -14.44 -6.76 0.20
N GLY A 78 -15.23 -6.08 -0.63
CA GLY A 78 -16.44 -5.38 -0.21
C GLY A 78 -16.18 -4.06 0.51
N ILE A 79 -14.97 -3.50 0.42
CA ILE A 79 -14.63 -2.20 0.97
C ILE A 79 -14.57 -1.19 -0.18
N ASN A 80 -15.36 -0.16 -0.07
CA ASN A 80 -15.46 0.94 -1.03
C ASN A 80 -15.24 2.29 -0.33
N THR A 81 -15.36 3.36 -1.08
CA THR A 81 -15.19 4.73 -0.57
C THR A 81 -16.10 5.03 0.61
N ASP A 82 -17.36 4.55 0.57
CA ASP A 82 -18.33 4.80 1.66
C ASP A 82 -17.96 4.04 2.93
N SER A 83 -17.29 2.89 2.78
CA SER A 83 -16.80 2.08 3.91
C SER A 83 -15.64 2.75 4.65
N LEU A 84 -14.82 3.54 3.94
CA LEU A 84 -13.66 4.25 4.47
C LEU A 84 -13.97 5.75 4.64
N ALA A 85 -15.07 6.08 5.25
CA ALA A 85 -15.52 7.46 5.40
C ALA A 85 -14.57 8.29 6.28
N ILE A 86 -14.31 9.53 5.87
CA ILE A 86 -13.61 10.52 6.68
C ILE A 86 -14.35 10.70 8.00
N GLY A 87 -13.61 10.77 9.10
CA GLY A 87 -14.15 10.84 10.46
C GLY A 87 -14.38 9.48 11.14
N SER A 88 -14.24 8.38 10.40
CA SER A 88 -14.36 7.03 10.97
C SER A 88 -13.18 6.69 11.85
N LYS A 89 -13.44 6.07 12.99
CA LYS A 89 -12.41 5.48 13.85
C LYS A 89 -11.96 4.15 13.30
N VAL A 90 -10.65 3.97 13.28
CA VAL A 90 -10.01 2.75 12.78
C VAL A 90 -8.85 2.34 13.66
N THR A 91 -8.61 1.04 13.69
CA THR A 91 -7.33 0.46 14.16
C THR A 91 -6.68 -0.19 12.96
N VAL A 92 -5.45 0.17 12.68
CA VAL A 92 -4.68 -0.37 11.57
C VAL A 92 -3.37 -0.96 12.06
N SER A 93 -2.99 -2.10 11.51
CA SER A 93 -1.68 -2.70 11.71
C SER A 93 -0.99 -2.93 10.38
N GLY A 94 0.32 -2.88 10.38
CA GLY A 94 1.08 -3.05 9.16
C GLY A 94 2.58 -2.89 9.37
N ARG A 95 3.31 -3.01 8.27
CA ARG A 95 4.77 -2.86 8.26
C ARG A 95 5.15 -1.40 8.41
N LYS A 96 5.96 -1.10 9.40
CA LYS A 96 6.49 0.24 9.65
C LYS A 96 7.32 0.72 8.47
N GLY A 97 7.08 1.95 8.05
CA GLY A 97 7.86 2.59 7.00
C GLY A 97 9.25 3.01 7.46
N LEU A 98 10.16 3.15 6.50
CA LEU A 98 11.48 3.73 6.73
C LEU A 98 11.39 5.23 6.98
N ARG A 99 10.40 5.91 6.39
CA ARG A 99 10.08 7.30 6.70
C ARG A 99 9.26 7.39 7.98
N PRO A 100 9.45 8.45 8.79
CA PRO A 100 8.65 8.67 9.99
C PRO A 100 7.15 8.66 9.70
N ASN A 101 6.36 8.10 10.59
CA ASN A 101 4.89 8.07 10.54
C ASN A 101 4.32 7.52 9.22
N THR A 102 4.95 6.48 8.68
CA THR A 102 4.46 5.76 7.52
C THR A 102 4.31 4.27 7.82
N MET A 103 3.35 3.64 7.17
CA MET A 103 3.03 2.22 7.33
C MET A 103 2.51 1.65 6.02
N PHE A 104 2.81 0.38 5.75
CA PHE A 104 2.09 -0.40 4.74
C PHE A 104 1.09 -1.32 5.42
N LEU A 105 -0.18 -1.13 5.11
CA LEU A 105 -1.32 -1.78 5.76
C LEU A 105 -1.27 -3.31 5.61
N ARG A 106 -1.48 -4.02 6.70
CA ARG A 106 -1.82 -5.45 6.72
C ARG A 106 -3.27 -5.68 7.11
N GLU A 107 -3.71 -5.05 8.18
CA GLU A 107 -5.07 -5.22 8.69
C GLU A 107 -5.67 -3.87 9.05
N LEU A 108 -6.95 -3.73 8.80
CA LEU A 108 -7.74 -2.58 9.16
C LEU A 108 -9.02 -3.08 9.82
N LEU A 109 -9.30 -2.59 11.01
CA LEU A 109 -10.54 -2.81 11.75
C LEU A 109 -11.26 -1.49 11.92
N MET A 110 -12.49 -1.42 11.47
CA MET A 110 -13.36 -0.27 11.64
C MET A 110 -14.22 -0.41 12.88
N GLU A 111 -14.66 0.72 13.44
CA GLU A 111 -15.52 0.76 14.62
C GLU A 111 -16.83 -0.06 14.44
N ASN A 112 -17.36 -0.15 13.22
CA ASN A 112 -18.55 -0.94 12.90
C ASN A 112 -18.28 -2.45 12.76
N GLY A 113 -17.06 -2.91 13.07
CA GLY A 113 -16.66 -4.30 12.98
C GLY A 113 -16.22 -4.79 11.60
N LYS A 114 -16.28 -3.94 10.56
CA LYS A 114 -15.70 -4.31 9.25
C LYS A 114 -14.21 -4.48 9.37
N HIS A 115 -13.73 -5.58 8.84
CA HIS A 115 -12.32 -5.95 8.85
C HIS A 115 -11.81 -6.14 7.41
N PHE A 116 -10.65 -5.58 7.15
CA PHE A 116 -9.89 -5.79 5.92
C PHE A 116 -8.53 -6.37 6.27
N SER A 117 -8.15 -7.43 5.59
CA SER A 117 -6.80 -7.97 5.63
C SER A 117 -6.20 -7.85 4.24
N SER A 118 -5.07 -7.18 4.14
CA SER A 118 -4.26 -7.15 2.93
C SER A 118 -3.80 -8.57 2.62
N SER A 119 -3.89 -8.97 1.36
CA SER A 119 -3.32 -10.24 0.90
C SER A 119 -1.81 -10.13 0.70
N GLY A 120 -1.17 -9.29 1.49
CA GLY A 120 0.26 -9.12 1.42
C GLY A 120 0.94 -10.48 1.42
N THR A 121 1.43 -10.84 0.27
CA THR A 121 2.40 -11.91 0.14
C THR A 121 3.59 -11.57 1.02
N ASP A 122 3.91 -12.48 1.89
CA ASP A 122 5.13 -12.54 2.66
C ASP A 122 6.35 -12.39 1.74
#